data_435b7174e7e3b7abdb31cf90659ef888
#
_entry.id   435b7174e7e3b7abdb31cf90659ef888
#
_cell.length_a   1.000
_cell.length_b   1.000
_cell.length_c   1.000
_cell.angle_alpha   90.00
_cell.angle_beta   90.00
_cell.angle_gamma   90.00
#
_symmetry.space_group_name_H-M   'P 1'
#
loop_
_entity.id
_entity.type
_entity.pdbx_description
1 polymer ?
#
loop_
_entity_poly.entity_id
_entity_poly.type
_entity_poly.pdbx_seq_one_letter_code
_entity_poly.pdbx_strand_id
1 'polypeptide(L)'
;VNGKYHLWFLPKMIEVYLMVPLLYAGTRMKEGKGLYYLLVLFGLFGILKSTLTVFVYPNPSIQVLLKTKLPNLAFYSGYFLLGYFLEHRWKKKIPSRWLLLTLLGSIAVFTLLGQMDAIQKGQPAGIFYGYFCLPVCLEAICLFLLFKNIGAERVQGRWSGRVAFVSKATMGIYLLHPFVLERLDRAGINSLTWNTWCAVPLVTLLTFSVCLGISTVLLKLPLVKKML
;
A
#
# COMPACT_ATOMS: atom_id res chain seq x y z
N VAL A 1 7.13 -22.49 -13.76
CA VAL A 1 7.28 -22.20 -12.31
C VAL A 1 6.34 -21.07 -12.00
N ASN A 2 5.14 -21.37 -11.52
CA ASN A 2 4.21 -20.34 -11.02
C ASN A 2 4.81 -19.74 -9.76
N GLY A 3 5.49 -18.59 -9.89
CA GLY A 3 6.00 -17.83 -8.78
C GLY A 3 4.86 -17.52 -7.82
N LYS A 4 5.10 -17.63 -6.52
CA LYS A 4 4.07 -17.30 -5.52
C LYS A 4 3.63 -15.85 -5.74
N TYR A 5 2.43 -15.68 -6.20
CA TYR A 5 1.79 -14.42 -6.63
C TYR A 5 2.03 -13.23 -5.66
N HIS A 6 2.11 -13.49 -4.35
CA HIS A 6 2.29 -12.47 -3.31
C HIS A 6 3.72 -11.91 -3.21
N LEU A 7 4.73 -12.56 -3.81
CA LEU A 7 6.12 -12.08 -3.74
C LEU A 7 6.43 -10.92 -4.70
N TRP A 8 5.47 -10.45 -5.48
CA TRP A 8 5.64 -9.35 -6.43
C TRP A 8 6.16 -8.04 -5.80
N PHE A 9 5.88 -7.83 -4.52
CA PHE A 9 6.28 -6.63 -3.79
C PHE A 9 7.80 -6.54 -3.57
N LEU A 10 8.48 -7.67 -3.35
CA LEU A 10 9.94 -7.69 -3.13
C LEU A 10 10.73 -7.16 -4.34
N PRO A 11 10.52 -7.66 -5.58
CA PRO A 11 11.15 -7.06 -6.75
C PRO A 11 10.84 -5.56 -6.90
N LYS A 12 9.62 -5.14 -6.58
CA LYS A 12 9.24 -3.72 -6.64
C LYS A 12 9.95 -2.87 -5.60
N MET A 13 10.17 -3.38 -4.40
CA MET A 13 11.02 -2.70 -3.40
C MET A 13 12.45 -2.55 -3.90
N ILE A 14 13.05 -3.61 -4.44
CA ILE A 14 14.41 -3.55 -4.99
C ILE A 14 14.48 -2.51 -6.10
N GLU A 15 13.52 -2.50 -7.03
CA GLU A 15 13.43 -1.50 -8.09
C GLU A 15 13.41 -0.06 -7.54
N VAL A 16 12.60 0.20 -6.51
CA VAL A 16 12.53 1.53 -5.86
C VAL A 16 13.86 1.88 -5.20
N TYR A 17 14.48 0.95 -4.46
CA TYR A 17 15.78 1.21 -3.83
C TYR A 17 16.90 1.50 -4.83
N LEU A 18 16.92 0.81 -5.96
CA LEU A 18 17.86 1.11 -7.05
C LEU A 18 17.65 2.51 -7.64
N MET A 19 16.41 3.02 -7.60
CA MET A 19 16.09 4.37 -8.07
C MET A 19 16.40 5.47 -7.05
N VAL A 20 16.62 5.14 -5.76
CA VAL A 20 16.85 6.15 -4.70
C VAL A 20 17.96 7.15 -5.02
N PRO A 21 19.13 6.76 -5.55
CA PRO A 21 20.18 7.72 -5.87
C PRO A 21 19.75 8.74 -6.93
N LEU A 22 19.03 8.28 -7.97
CA LEU A 22 18.50 9.14 -9.04
C LEU A 22 17.41 10.07 -8.52
N LEU A 23 16.50 9.55 -7.69
CA LEU A 23 15.45 10.33 -7.07
C LEU A 23 16.03 11.40 -6.14
N TYR A 24 17.05 11.04 -5.35
CA TYR A 24 17.75 11.98 -4.47
C TYR A 24 18.42 13.11 -5.26
N ALA A 25 19.14 12.79 -6.34
CA ALA A 25 19.71 13.77 -7.24
C ALA A 25 18.62 14.68 -7.84
N GLY A 26 17.52 14.07 -8.31
CA GLY A 26 16.36 14.79 -8.85
C GLY A 26 15.73 15.76 -7.85
N THR A 27 15.59 15.37 -6.58
CA THR A 27 15.00 16.25 -5.55
C THR A 27 15.86 17.47 -5.23
N ARG A 28 17.18 17.41 -5.47
CA ARG A 28 18.11 18.52 -5.25
C ARG A 28 18.25 19.48 -6.44
N MET A 29 17.73 19.12 -7.61
CA MET A 29 17.78 19.99 -8.77
C MET A 29 17.06 21.32 -8.50
N LYS A 30 17.64 22.42 -9.01
CA LYS A 30 17.06 23.77 -8.90
C LYS A 30 16.58 24.11 -7.49
N GLU A 31 17.47 23.97 -6.50
CA GLU A 31 17.20 24.34 -5.09
C GLU A 31 15.99 23.61 -4.47
N GLY A 32 15.76 22.36 -4.87
CA GLY A 32 14.68 21.53 -4.35
C GLY A 32 13.35 21.61 -5.12
N LYS A 33 13.27 22.39 -6.20
CA LYS A 33 12.11 22.42 -7.10
C LYS A 33 11.92 21.11 -7.87
N GLY A 34 13.00 20.34 -8.04
CA GLY A 34 12.95 19.03 -8.68
C GLY A 34 11.99 18.04 -8.01
N LEU A 35 11.86 18.10 -6.66
CA LEU A 35 10.89 17.27 -5.94
C LEU A 35 9.45 17.56 -6.40
N TYR A 36 9.06 18.84 -6.50
CA TYR A 36 7.71 19.23 -6.94
C TYR A 36 7.45 18.82 -8.38
N TYR A 37 8.45 18.98 -9.26
CA TYR A 37 8.36 18.52 -10.64
C TYR A 37 8.10 17.01 -10.74
N LEU A 38 8.85 16.20 -10.00
CA LEU A 38 8.67 14.74 -9.97
C LEU A 38 7.30 14.34 -9.38
N LEU A 39 6.83 15.05 -8.35
CA LEU A 39 5.50 14.82 -7.77
C LEU A 39 4.38 15.20 -8.74
N VAL A 40 4.54 16.28 -9.50
CA VAL A 40 3.57 16.66 -10.55
C VAL A 40 3.53 15.59 -11.65
N LEU A 41 4.68 15.10 -12.11
CA LEU A 41 4.72 14.00 -13.08
C LEU A 41 4.05 12.75 -12.54
N PHE A 42 4.30 12.38 -11.28
CA PHE A 42 3.63 11.26 -10.64
C PHE A 42 2.10 11.49 -10.56
N GLY A 43 1.68 12.69 -10.15
CA GLY A 43 0.26 13.05 -10.08
C GLY A 43 -0.44 12.94 -11.43
N LEU A 44 0.17 13.48 -12.49
CA LEU A 44 -0.41 13.48 -13.85
C LEU A 44 -0.36 12.09 -14.49
N PHE A 45 0.79 11.47 -14.55
CA PHE A 45 1.00 10.23 -15.31
C PHE A 45 0.77 8.96 -14.48
N GLY A 46 0.99 9.01 -13.18
CA GLY A 46 0.69 7.91 -12.27
C GLY A 46 -0.79 7.91 -11.87
N ILE A 47 -1.23 8.92 -11.14
CA ILE A 47 -2.53 8.93 -10.47
C ILE A 47 -3.66 9.37 -11.42
N LEU A 48 -3.55 10.55 -12.03
CA LEU A 48 -4.63 11.10 -12.86
C LEU A 48 -4.90 10.23 -14.08
N LYS A 49 -3.83 9.83 -14.81
CA LYS A 49 -3.97 8.95 -15.96
C LYS A 49 -4.63 7.63 -15.58
N SER A 50 -4.18 6.97 -14.51
CA SER A 50 -4.74 5.69 -14.07
C SER A 50 -6.20 5.85 -13.66
N THR A 51 -6.54 6.93 -12.98
CA THR A 51 -7.92 7.24 -12.58
C THR A 51 -8.81 7.52 -13.78
N LEU A 52 -8.36 8.35 -14.73
CA LEU A 52 -9.12 8.63 -15.96
C LEU A 52 -9.36 7.38 -16.79
N THR A 53 -8.38 6.47 -16.87
CA THR A 53 -8.55 5.19 -17.57
C THR A 53 -9.74 4.39 -17.02
N VAL A 54 -10.02 4.50 -15.72
CA VAL A 54 -11.17 3.85 -15.07
C VAL A 54 -12.49 4.46 -15.52
N PHE A 55 -12.59 5.80 -15.51
CA PHE A 55 -13.84 6.51 -15.80
C PHE A 55 -14.17 6.62 -17.30
N VAL A 56 -13.14 6.61 -18.16
CA VAL A 56 -13.29 6.85 -19.62
C VAL A 56 -13.23 5.53 -20.41
N TYR A 57 -13.30 4.39 -19.74
CA TYR A 57 -13.16 3.06 -20.34
C TYR A 57 -14.00 2.78 -21.61
N PRO A 58 -15.19 3.37 -21.87
CA PRO A 58 -15.93 3.07 -23.10
C PRO A 58 -15.44 3.83 -24.34
N ASN A 59 -14.61 4.87 -24.24
CA ASN A 59 -14.25 5.70 -25.39
C ASN A 59 -12.91 5.27 -26.03
N PRO A 60 -12.93 4.66 -27.23
CA PRO A 60 -11.73 4.11 -27.87
C PRO A 60 -10.67 5.17 -28.21
N SER A 61 -11.07 6.38 -28.57
CA SER A 61 -10.14 7.46 -28.96
C SER A 61 -9.27 7.94 -27.80
N ILE A 62 -9.85 8.02 -26.61
CA ILE A 62 -9.12 8.44 -25.40
C ILE A 62 -8.26 7.30 -24.87
N GLN A 63 -8.70 6.04 -25.03
CA GLN A 63 -7.90 4.87 -24.65
C GLN A 63 -6.55 4.81 -25.38
N VAL A 64 -6.47 5.21 -26.64
CA VAL A 64 -5.21 5.24 -27.40
C VAL A 64 -4.21 6.19 -26.73
N LEU A 65 -4.67 7.38 -26.32
CA LEU A 65 -3.84 8.37 -25.63
C LEU A 65 -3.40 7.88 -24.23
N LEU A 66 -4.27 7.13 -23.55
CA LEU A 66 -4.01 6.61 -22.21
C LEU A 66 -3.19 5.30 -22.22
N LYS A 67 -3.11 4.60 -23.35
CA LYS A 67 -2.35 3.33 -23.51
C LYS A 67 -0.81 3.51 -23.57
N THR A 68 -0.26 4.73 -23.47
CA THR A 68 1.18 4.89 -23.38
C THR A 68 1.74 4.12 -22.19
N LYS A 69 2.58 3.13 -22.47
CA LYS A 69 3.24 2.29 -21.46
C LYS A 69 4.43 3.06 -20.87
N LEU A 70 4.15 3.96 -19.92
CA LEU A 70 5.23 4.44 -19.07
C LEU A 70 5.63 3.30 -18.12
N PRO A 71 6.94 3.11 -17.86
CA PRO A 71 7.40 2.05 -16.97
C PRO A 71 6.73 2.16 -15.60
N ASN A 72 6.18 1.05 -15.09
CA ASN A 72 5.59 0.98 -13.75
C ASN A 72 6.58 1.37 -12.63
N LEU A 73 7.87 1.31 -12.92
CA LEU A 73 8.96 1.75 -12.05
C LEU A 73 8.78 3.19 -11.58
N ALA A 74 8.39 4.10 -12.48
CA ALA A 74 8.19 5.51 -12.15
C ALA A 74 7.02 5.72 -11.16
N PHE A 75 6.07 4.82 -11.11
CA PHE A 75 4.85 4.98 -10.32
C PHE A 75 5.06 4.63 -8.84
N TYR A 76 5.74 3.54 -8.52
CA TYR A 76 6.05 3.20 -7.13
C TYR A 76 7.05 4.19 -6.52
N SER A 77 8.01 4.67 -7.32
CA SER A 77 8.92 5.74 -6.92
C SER A 77 8.19 7.04 -6.59
N GLY A 78 7.06 7.30 -7.23
CA GLY A 78 6.19 8.45 -6.93
C GLY A 78 5.61 8.41 -5.51
N TYR A 79 5.15 7.24 -5.05
CA TYR A 79 4.71 7.08 -3.65
C TYR A 79 5.85 7.27 -2.65
N PHE A 80 7.05 6.80 -2.99
CA PHE A 80 8.24 7.02 -2.16
C PHE A 80 8.56 8.52 -2.03
N LEU A 81 8.54 9.26 -3.14
CA LEU A 81 8.72 10.72 -3.14
C LEU A 81 7.59 11.46 -2.41
N LEU A 82 6.36 10.98 -2.54
CA LEU A 82 5.21 11.53 -1.85
C LEU A 82 5.36 11.39 -0.33
N GLY A 83 5.78 10.21 0.14
CA GLY A 83 6.11 9.99 1.56
C GLY A 83 7.21 10.93 2.06
N TYR A 84 8.29 11.07 1.30
CA TYR A 84 9.37 12.02 1.60
C TYR A 84 8.85 13.46 1.69
N PHE A 85 8.02 13.89 0.74
CA PHE A 85 7.39 15.21 0.75
C PHE A 85 6.51 15.44 1.98
N LEU A 86 5.63 14.50 2.27
CA LEU A 86 4.72 14.58 3.42
C LEU A 86 5.48 14.62 4.75
N GLU A 87 6.63 13.94 4.86
CA GLU A 87 7.44 13.96 6.06
C GLU A 87 8.24 15.26 6.21
N HIS A 88 8.97 15.68 5.18
CA HIS A 88 10.00 16.71 5.31
C HIS A 88 9.55 18.10 4.85
N ARG A 89 8.61 18.19 3.91
CA ARG A 89 8.17 19.46 3.31
C ARG A 89 6.77 19.89 3.74
N TRP A 90 5.88 18.95 4.04
CA TRP A 90 4.53 19.25 4.47
C TRP A 90 4.50 19.59 5.95
N LYS A 91 4.39 20.92 6.25
CA LYS A 91 4.37 21.43 7.63
C LYS A 91 2.96 21.71 8.17
N LYS A 92 1.93 21.69 7.29
CA LYS A 92 0.56 21.99 7.72
C LYS A 92 0.00 20.82 8.52
N LYS A 93 -0.53 21.11 9.71
CA LYS A 93 -1.26 20.12 10.52
C LYS A 93 -2.72 20.11 10.08
N ILE A 94 -3.19 18.97 9.60
CA ILE A 94 -4.61 18.73 9.33
C ILE A 94 -5.17 17.98 10.53
N PRO A 95 -6.28 18.46 11.16
CA PRO A 95 -6.88 17.78 12.31
C PRO A 95 -7.26 16.33 11.96
N SER A 96 -6.94 15.40 12.85
CA SER A 96 -7.16 13.96 12.61
C SER A 96 -8.61 13.60 12.31
N ARG A 97 -9.57 14.37 12.83
CA ARG A 97 -11.00 14.19 12.52
C ARG A 97 -11.30 14.34 11.03
N TRP A 98 -10.71 15.33 10.37
CA TRP A 98 -10.92 15.54 8.93
C TRP A 98 -10.24 14.47 8.10
N LEU A 99 -9.04 14.05 8.50
CA LEU A 99 -8.35 12.94 7.86
C LEU A 99 -9.14 11.63 7.96
N LEU A 100 -9.70 11.34 9.14
CA LEU A 100 -10.58 10.18 9.35
C LEU A 100 -11.86 10.26 8.52
N LEU A 101 -12.53 11.42 8.50
CA LEU A 101 -13.74 11.62 7.70
C LEU A 101 -13.45 11.43 6.20
N THR A 102 -12.35 12.00 5.70
CA THR A 102 -11.93 11.84 4.30
C THR A 102 -11.59 10.38 4.00
N LEU A 103 -10.86 9.69 4.88
CA LEU A 103 -10.50 8.28 4.73
C LEU A 103 -11.74 7.39 4.68
N LEU A 104 -12.62 7.50 5.67
CA LEU A 104 -13.83 6.68 5.75
C LEU A 104 -14.82 7.03 4.62
N GLY A 105 -14.93 8.31 4.28
CA GLY A 105 -15.75 8.77 3.16
C GLY A 105 -15.24 8.24 1.82
N SER A 106 -13.93 8.27 1.59
CA SER A 106 -13.31 7.68 0.40
C SER A 106 -13.62 6.19 0.31
N ILE A 107 -13.32 5.43 1.36
CA ILE A 107 -13.59 3.99 1.41
C ILE A 107 -15.07 3.69 1.12
N ALA A 108 -16.00 4.38 1.78
CA ALA A 108 -17.42 4.16 1.60
C ALA A 108 -17.87 4.47 0.16
N VAL A 109 -17.51 5.64 -0.36
CA VAL A 109 -17.93 6.07 -1.72
C VAL A 109 -17.38 5.12 -2.78
N PHE A 110 -16.08 4.81 -2.75
CA PHE A 110 -15.48 3.97 -3.80
C PHE A 110 -15.84 2.49 -3.67
N THR A 111 -16.15 2.02 -2.46
CA THR A 111 -16.73 0.67 -2.29
C THR A 111 -18.13 0.60 -2.89
N LEU A 112 -18.99 1.59 -2.64
CA LEU A 112 -20.33 1.65 -3.23
C LEU A 112 -20.27 1.75 -4.75
N LEU A 113 -19.42 2.62 -5.31
CA LEU A 113 -19.22 2.73 -6.76
C LEU A 113 -18.71 1.42 -7.37
N GLY A 114 -17.77 0.74 -6.69
CA GLY A 114 -17.27 -0.57 -7.10
C GLY A 114 -18.35 -1.65 -7.09
N GLN A 115 -19.23 -1.66 -6.08
CA GLN A 115 -20.36 -2.58 -6.02
C GLN A 115 -21.38 -2.30 -7.14
N MET A 116 -21.69 -1.04 -7.40
CA MET A 116 -22.60 -0.67 -8.50
C MET A 116 -22.04 -1.11 -9.86
N ASP A 117 -20.75 -0.90 -10.11
CA ASP A 117 -20.09 -1.34 -11.34
C ASP A 117 -20.08 -2.88 -11.45
N ALA A 118 -19.83 -3.59 -10.36
CA ALA A 118 -19.87 -5.06 -10.29
C ALA A 118 -21.26 -5.61 -10.62
N ILE A 119 -22.32 -5.00 -10.08
CA ILE A 119 -23.70 -5.40 -10.33
C ILE A 119 -24.06 -5.16 -11.80
N GLN A 120 -23.68 -4.01 -12.38
CA GLN A 120 -23.97 -3.69 -13.79
C GLN A 120 -23.24 -4.61 -14.76
N LYS A 121 -22.00 -5.01 -14.47
CA LYS A 121 -21.16 -5.82 -15.36
C LYS A 121 -21.25 -7.32 -15.10
N GLY A 122 -21.87 -7.75 -14.00
CA GLY A 122 -21.91 -9.15 -13.58
C GLY A 122 -20.54 -9.75 -13.27
N GLN A 123 -19.53 -8.90 -13.00
CA GLN A 123 -18.16 -9.30 -12.73
C GLN A 123 -17.58 -8.48 -11.58
N PRO A 124 -16.65 -9.04 -10.75
CA PRO A 124 -16.00 -8.28 -9.69
C PRO A 124 -15.29 -7.04 -10.23
N ALA A 125 -15.69 -5.86 -9.75
CA ALA A 125 -15.09 -4.60 -10.17
C ALA A 125 -13.84 -4.30 -9.34
N GLY A 126 -12.66 -4.62 -9.89
CA GLY A 126 -11.37 -4.24 -9.29
C GLY A 126 -10.88 -2.84 -9.67
N ILE A 127 -11.69 -2.09 -10.40
CA ILE A 127 -11.27 -0.87 -11.11
C ILE A 127 -10.81 0.23 -10.15
N PHE A 128 -11.54 0.44 -9.04
CA PHE A 128 -11.24 1.48 -8.06
C PHE A 128 -10.16 1.11 -7.04
N TYR A 129 -9.73 -0.16 -7.00
CA TYR A 129 -8.72 -0.67 -6.07
C TYR A 129 -7.31 -0.72 -6.67
N GLY A 130 -7.11 -0.15 -7.86
CA GLY A 130 -5.79 -0.05 -8.48
C GLY A 130 -4.84 0.82 -7.65
N TYR A 131 -3.61 0.37 -7.42
CA TYR A 131 -2.61 1.06 -6.58
C TYR A 131 -2.34 2.51 -6.98
N PHE A 132 -2.60 2.87 -8.23
CA PHE A 132 -2.38 4.23 -8.76
C PHE A 132 -3.68 4.99 -9.01
N CYS A 133 -4.81 4.53 -8.49
CA CYS A 133 -6.06 5.28 -8.54
C CYS A 133 -6.08 6.37 -7.46
N LEU A 134 -6.78 7.46 -7.77
CA LEU A 134 -6.93 8.61 -6.87
C LEU A 134 -7.45 8.24 -5.48
N PRO A 135 -8.48 7.36 -5.32
CA PRO A 135 -8.95 6.95 -3.99
C PRO A 135 -7.84 6.33 -3.16
N VAL A 136 -7.10 5.37 -3.72
CA VAL A 136 -6.02 4.68 -2.99
C VAL A 136 -4.89 5.65 -2.62
N CYS A 137 -4.55 6.59 -3.52
CA CYS A 137 -3.57 7.63 -3.22
C CYS A 137 -4.04 8.56 -2.09
N LEU A 138 -5.31 8.97 -2.12
CA LEU A 138 -5.91 9.81 -1.08
C LEU A 138 -5.92 9.10 0.28
N GLU A 139 -6.32 7.84 0.30
CA GLU A 139 -6.32 7.00 1.51
C GLU A 139 -4.91 6.83 2.09
N ALA A 140 -3.92 6.60 1.23
CA ALA A 140 -2.52 6.51 1.64
C ALA A 140 -2.01 7.82 2.27
N ILE A 141 -2.36 8.99 1.67
CA ILE A 141 -2.03 10.31 2.24
C ILE A 141 -2.71 10.50 3.60
N CYS A 142 -4.00 10.19 3.69
CA CYS A 142 -4.75 10.33 4.94
C CYS A 142 -4.17 9.47 6.06
N LEU A 143 -3.87 8.19 5.77
CA LEU A 143 -3.23 7.28 6.72
C LEU A 143 -1.86 7.79 7.16
N PHE A 144 -1.01 8.20 6.21
CA PHE A 144 0.32 8.73 6.53
C PHE A 144 0.23 9.94 7.47
N LEU A 145 -0.64 10.90 7.16
CA LEU A 145 -0.81 12.10 7.98
C LEU A 145 -1.45 11.80 9.35
N LEU A 146 -2.36 10.82 9.44
CA LEU A 146 -2.90 10.35 10.71
C LEU A 146 -1.79 9.81 11.62
N PHE A 147 -0.95 8.92 11.10
CA PHE A 147 0.19 8.40 11.88
C PHE A 147 1.21 9.48 12.23
N LYS A 148 1.48 10.41 11.30
CA LYS A 148 2.35 11.56 11.56
C LYS A 148 1.78 12.45 12.68
N ASN A 149 0.46 12.65 12.74
CA ASN A 149 -0.20 13.44 13.80
C ASN A 149 -0.13 12.77 15.18
N ILE A 150 -0.07 11.43 15.24
CA ILE A 150 0.11 10.70 16.50
C ILE A 150 1.44 11.06 17.14
N GLY A 151 2.48 11.28 16.30
CA GLY A 151 3.82 11.66 16.74
C GLY A 151 4.57 10.57 17.51
N ALA A 152 5.87 10.63 17.44
CA ALA A 152 6.74 9.68 18.17
C ALA A 152 6.59 9.78 19.69
N GLU A 153 6.24 10.96 20.22
CA GLU A 153 6.10 11.22 21.65
C GLU A 153 4.95 10.43 22.30
N ARG A 154 3.85 10.21 21.57
CA ARG A 154 2.70 9.44 22.08
C ARG A 154 2.92 7.93 22.05
N VAL A 155 3.87 7.46 21.27
CA VAL A 155 4.23 6.02 21.18
C VAL A 155 5.31 5.66 22.20
N GLN A 156 5.79 6.61 23.03
CA GLN A 156 6.74 6.35 24.12
C GLN A 156 6.11 5.48 25.20
N GLY A 157 6.93 4.63 25.84
CA GLY A 157 6.51 3.77 26.93
C GLY A 157 6.25 2.33 26.50
N ARG A 158 5.32 1.67 27.19
CA ARG A 158 5.03 0.23 27.04
C ARG A 158 4.62 -0.19 25.62
N TRP A 159 4.00 0.71 24.85
CA TRP A 159 3.58 0.47 23.48
C TRP A 159 4.73 0.55 22.47
N SER A 160 5.73 1.41 22.69
CA SER A 160 6.89 1.54 21.81
C SER A 160 7.62 0.22 21.63
N GLY A 161 7.87 -0.52 22.71
CA GLY A 161 8.50 -1.83 22.67
C GLY A 161 7.70 -2.86 21.87
N ARG A 162 6.36 -2.86 22.03
CA ARG A 162 5.46 -3.78 21.30
C ARG A 162 5.43 -3.47 19.80
N VAL A 163 5.31 -2.19 19.44
CA VAL A 163 5.33 -1.75 18.04
C VAL A 163 6.66 -2.09 17.39
N ALA A 164 7.79 -1.79 18.06
CA ALA A 164 9.11 -2.13 17.57
C ALA A 164 9.32 -3.64 17.41
N PHE A 165 8.78 -4.45 18.34
CA PHE A 165 8.81 -5.91 18.26
C PHE A 165 8.07 -6.42 17.00
N VAL A 166 6.81 -5.98 16.79
CA VAL A 166 6.04 -6.37 15.61
C VAL A 166 6.70 -5.87 14.33
N SER A 167 7.19 -4.63 14.32
CA SER A 167 7.88 -4.03 13.16
C SER A 167 9.07 -4.86 12.70
N LYS A 168 9.88 -5.36 13.61
CA LYS A 168 11.02 -6.24 13.28
C LYS A 168 10.59 -7.58 12.66
N ALA A 169 9.40 -8.08 13.01
CA ALA A 169 8.88 -9.34 12.49
C ALA A 169 8.12 -9.18 11.17
N THR A 170 7.81 -7.94 10.72
CA THR A 170 6.92 -7.66 9.59
C THR A 170 7.37 -8.33 8.29
N MET A 171 8.67 -8.31 8.00
CA MET A 171 9.21 -8.96 6.79
C MET A 171 9.02 -10.48 6.84
N GLY A 172 9.26 -11.11 7.99
CA GLY A 172 9.01 -12.54 8.18
C GLY A 172 7.53 -12.88 8.07
N ILE A 173 6.65 -12.06 8.63
CA ILE A 173 5.20 -12.23 8.48
C ILE A 173 4.80 -12.15 7.00
N TYR A 174 5.32 -11.15 6.27
CA TYR A 174 5.06 -11.00 4.84
C TYR A 174 5.51 -12.22 4.03
N LEU A 175 6.65 -12.81 4.33
CA LEU A 175 7.15 -13.98 3.61
C LEU A 175 6.36 -15.26 3.95
N LEU A 176 5.89 -15.40 5.19
CA LEU A 176 5.29 -16.63 5.71
C LEU A 176 3.79 -16.71 5.53
N HIS A 177 3.07 -15.55 5.50
CA HIS A 177 1.60 -15.56 5.54
C HIS A 177 0.93 -16.42 4.46
N PRO A 178 1.43 -16.53 3.21
CA PRO A 178 0.74 -17.35 2.22
C PRO A 178 0.91 -18.83 2.46
N PHE A 179 2.06 -19.22 3.03
CA PHE A 179 2.27 -20.63 3.42
C PHE A 179 1.34 -21.01 4.58
N VAL A 180 1.16 -20.10 5.54
CA VAL A 180 0.25 -20.33 6.66
C VAL A 180 -1.20 -20.36 6.18
N LEU A 181 -1.61 -19.43 5.31
CA LEU A 181 -2.95 -19.42 4.70
C LEU A 181 -3.23 -20.70 3.93
N GLU A 182 -2.28 -21.17 3.10
CA GLU A 182 -2.44 -22.42 2.37
C GLU A 182 -2.59 -23.64 3.30
N ARG A 183 -1.91 -23.66 4.45
CA ARG A 183 -2.06 -24.72 5.45
C ARG A 183 -3.38 -24.65 6.18
N LEU A 184 -3.84 -23.46 6.52
CA LEU A 184 -5.16 -23.25 7.14
C LEU A 184 -6.28 -23.64 6.18
N ASP A 185 -6.16 -23.29 4.91
CA ASP A 185 -7.14 -23.65 3.88
C ASP A 185 -7.24 -25.18 3.72
N ARG A 186 -6.11 -25.89 3.66
CA ARG A 186 -6.07 -27.36 3.63
C ARG A 186 -6.64 -28.03 4.89
N ALA A 187 -6.60 -27.32 6.02
CA ALA A 187 -7.22 -27.77 7.28
C ALA A 187 -8.73 -27.43 7.36
N GLY A 188 -9.31 -26.87 6.28
CA GLY A 188 -10.71 -26.45 6.26
C GLY A 188 -10.99 -25.13 6.97
N ILE A 189 -9.95 -24.39 7.38
CA ILE A 189 -10.06 -23.08 8.03
C ILE A 189 -9.85 -22.00 6.98
N ASN A 190 -10.90 -21.61 6.30
CA ASN A 190 -10.84 -20.57 5.26
C ASN A 190 -11.96 -19.54 5.42
N SER A 191 -11.89 -18.45 4.64
CA SER A 191 -12.86 -17.36 4.70
C SER A 191 -14.26 -17.72 4.15
N LEU A 192 -14.41 -18.88 3.50
CA LEU A 192 -15.66 -19.33 2.89
C LEU A 192 -16.39 -20.39 3.72
N THR A 193 -15.71 -20.98 4.71
CA THR A 193 -16.27 -22.07 5.53
C THR A 193 -17.39 -21.57 6.48
N TRP A 194 -17.32 -20.31 6.88
CA TRP A 194 -18.26 -19.67 7.80
C TRP A 194 -18.77 -18.34 7.20
N ASN A 195 -19.57 -17.61 8.00
CA ASN A 195 -19.97 -16.26 7.63
C ASN A 195 -18.71 -15.41 7.38
N THR A 196 -18.58 -14.92 6.15
CA THR A 196 -17.39 -14.20 5.65
C THR A 196 -17.02 -13.00 6.54
N TRP A 197 -18.00 -12.30 7.10
CA TRP A 197 -17.78 -11.17 7.99
C TRP A 197 -17.00 -11.53 9.26
N CYS A 198 -17.20 -12.73 9.79
CA CYS A 198 -16.49 -13.23 10.96
C CYS A 198 -15.24 -14.03 10.56
N ALA A 199 -15.33 -14.81 9.48
CA ALA A 199 -14.26 -15.68 9.04
C ALA A 199 -13.02 -14.91 8.59
N VAL A 200 -13.18 -13.82 7.82
CA VAL A 200 -12.05 -13.02 7.33
C VAL A 200 -11.22 -12.42 8.48
N PRO A 201 -11.81 -11.69 9.45
CA PRO A 201 -11.02 -11.20 10.59
C PRO A 201 -10.34 -12.30 11.40
N LEU A 202 -11.05 -13.41 11.63
CA LEU A 202 -10.53 -14.51 12.45
C LEU A 202 -9.35 -15.21 11.76
N VAL A 203 -9.49 -15.55 10.48
CA VAL A 203 -8.40 -16.17 9.69
C VAL A 203 -7.21 -15.21 9.57
N THR A 204 -7.47 -13.91 9.41
CA THR A 204 -6.41 -12.89 9.38
C THR A 204 -5.65 -12.82 10.69
N LEU A 205 -6.34 -12.75 11.82
CA LEU A 205 -5.72 -12.72 13.15
C LEU A 205 -4.95 -14.00 13.46
N LEU A 206 -5.50 -15.16 13.10
CA LEU A 206 -4.83 -16.45 13.28
C LEU A 206 -3.56 -16.52 12.44
N THR A 207 -3.66 -16.17 11.15
CA THR A 207 -2.50 -16.14 10.24
C THR A 207 -1.42 -15.20 10.76
N PHE A 208 -1.81 -13.98 11.14
CA PHE A 208 -0.88 -12.99 11.69
C PHE A 208 -0.18 -13.51 12.95
N SER A 209 -0.93 -14.12 13.89
CA SER A 209 -0.39 -14.62 15.15
C SER A 209 0.59 -15.77 14.93
N VAL A 210 0.26 -16.72 14.05
CA VAL A 210 1.13 -17.84 13.69
C VAL A 210 2.41 -17.32 13.01
N CYS A 211 2.27 -16.43 12.03
CA CYS A 211 3.41 -15.82 11.34
C CYS A 211 4.31 -15.02 12.28
N LEU A 212 3.72 -14.25 13.20
CA LEU A 212 4.46 -13.49 14.21
C LEU A 212 5.24 -14.44 15.12
N GLY A 213 4.62 -15.53 15.58
CA GLY A 213 5.29 -16.55 16.39
C GLY A 213 6.48 -17.17 15.66
N ILE A 214 6.29 -17.62 14.43
CA ILE A 214 7.38 -18.20 13.62
C ILE A 214 8.48 -17.17 13.35
N SER A 215 8.11 -15.94 12.94
CA SER A 215 9.07 -14.87 12.65
C SER A 215 9.92 -14.52 13.87
N THR A 216 9.33 -14.49 15.06
CA THR A 216 10.07 -14.19 16.31
C THR A 216 11.06 -15.29 16.67
N VAL A 217 10.74 -16.54 16.38
CA VAL A 217 11.69 -17.68 16.55
C VAL A 217 12.82 -17.56 15.54
N LEU A 218 12.50 -17.28 14.26
CA LEU A 218 13.50 -17.11 13.22
C LEU A 218 14.46 -15.94 13.49
N LEU A 219 13.99 -14.85 14.04
CA LEU A 219 14.81 -13.70 14.42
C LEU A 219 15.84 -13.98 15.52
N LYS A 220 15.71 -15.11 16.25
CA LYS A 220 16.74 -15.56 17.20
C LYS A 220 17.95 -16.20 16.50
N LEU A 221 17.80 -16.62 15.25
CA LEU A 221 18.89 -17.20 14.47
C LEU A 221 19.81 -16.08 13.96
N PRO A 222 21.13 -16.17 14.20
CA PRO A 222 22.07 -15.08 13.88
C PRO A 222 22.16 -14.75 12.39
N LEU A 223 21.96 -15.76 11.52
CA LEU A 223 21.92 -15.56 10.06
C LEU A 223 20.70 -14.75 9.61
N VAL A 224 19.52 -15.07 10.16
CA VAL A 224 18.26 -14.42 9.80
C VAL A 224 18.23 -12.96 10.33
N LYS A 225 18.80 -12.73 11.53
CA LYS A 225 18.90 -11.39 12.13
C LYS A 225 19.74 -10.41 11.29
N LYS A 226 20.69 -10.92 10.47
CA LYS A 226 21.50 -10.08 9.57
C LYS A 226 20.82 -9.80 8.23
N MET A 227 19.80 -10.59 7.86
CA MET A 227 19.09 -10.48 6.58
C MET A 227 17.76 -9.72 6.68
N LEU A 228 17.22 -9.60 7.87
CA LEU A 228 15.97 -8.89 8.22
C LEU A 228 16.26 -7.64 9.06
#